data_c3d500eabba377b0c5e16bc3dd4875da
#
_entry.id   c3d500eabba377b0c5e16bc3dd4875da
#
_cell.length_a   1.000
_cell.length_b   1.000
_cell.length_c   1.000
_cell.angle_alpha   90.00
_cell.angle_beta   90.00
_cell.angle_gamma   90.00
#
_symmetry.space_group_name_H-M   'P 1'
#
loop_
_entity.id
_entity.type
_entity.pdbx_description
1 polymer ?
#
loop_
_entity_poly.entity_id
_entity_poly.type
_entity_poly.pdbx_seq_one_letter_code
_entity_poly.pdbx_strand_id
1 'polypeptide(L)'
;MATDSKVENMNLCPLTLKDMIMEEEQDKVWFITGTSRGFGRVWTEAALKRGDKVVATARNVVTLGDLKDKYGDQILTLEVDVTNPEQVRKAVQAAVDYFGRLDVVFNNAGYSLIGTVEECTPDEVRAMYETNIIGAVNVLQSTLPILRKQGYGHVLGTSSAVGHYSLPVIGYYSSSKWAFEAIYESLQKEVEAFGIHVTIIEPGAYATEFGSKNSLCIAGKKIEAYDKLKDIISVNMKAMERGNPNATSEAIFAVVDAEHPPLRLLLGKGNLPYIEKVYQQRLEIWKAWESISESAQ
;
A
#
# COMPACT_ATOMS: atom_id res chain seq x y z
N MET A 1 -14.74 -5.03 -80.86
CA MET A 1 -15.51 -5.81 -79.89
C MET A 1 -14.96 -5.43 -78.53
N ALA A 2 -15.73 -4.64 -77.82
CA ALA A 2 -15.37 -4.17 -76.47
C ALA A 2 -15.95 -5.13 -75.47
N THR A 3 -15.17 -5.55 -74.49
CA THR A 3 -15.67 -6.27 -73.32
C THR A 3 -15.41 -5.38 -72.06
N ASP A 4 -16.54 -4.81 -71.62
CA ASP A 4 -16.65 -4.16 -70.31
C ASP A 4 -16.45 -5.17 -69.19
N SER A 5 -15.47 -4.93 -68.30
CA SER A 5 -15.38 -5.58 -67.03
C SER A 5 -15.82 -4.60 -65.94
N LYS A 6 -17.00 -4.81 -65.38
CA LYS A 6 -17.48 -4.14 -64.18
C LYS A 6 -16.63 -4.54 -62.97
N VAL A 7 -15.95 -3.57 -62.41
CA VAL A 7 -15.36 -3.68 -61.05
C VAL A 7 -16.43 -3.29 -60.04
N GLU A 8 -16.94 -4.26 -59.29
CA GLU A 8 -17.81 -4.01 -58.15
C GLU A 8 -17.03 -3.34 -57.03
N ASN A 9 -17.39 -2.11 -56.71
CA ASN A 9 -16.93 -1.39 -55.52
C ASN A 9 -17.52 -2.04 -54.28
N MET A 10 -16.73 -2.84 -53.57
CA MET A 10 -17.02 -3.18 -52.19
C MET A 10 -16.81 -1.94 -51.31
N ASN A 11 -17.92 -1.33 -50.89
CA ASN A 11 -17.94 -0.33 -49.86
C ASN A 11 -17.58 -1.00 -48.51
N LEU A 12 -16.27 -1.01 -48.16
CA LEU A 12 -15.83 -1.24 -46.80
C LEU A 12 -16.17 0.01 -45.99
N CYS A 13 -17.18 -0.11 -45.14
CA CYS A 13 -17.50 0.89 -44.14
C CYS A 13 -16.24 1.08 -43.26
N PRO A 14 -15.66 2.27 -43.16
CA PRO A 14 -14.52 2.46 -42.25
C PRO A 14 -15.05 2.38 -40.82
N LEU A 15 -14.67 1.31 -40.10
CA LEU A 15 -14.78 1.25 -38.65
C LEU A 15 -14.11 2.52 -38.09
N THR A 16 -14.86 3.31 -37.36
CA THR A 16 -14.33 4.54 -36.80
C THR A 16 -13.32 4.16 -35.71
N LEU A 17 -12.27 4.97 -35.53
CA LEU A 17 -11.27 4.80 -34.48
C LEU A 17 -11.90 4.63 -33.08
N LYS A 18 -13.17 5.03 -32.93
CA LYS A 18 -13.98 4.90 -31.71
C LYS A 18 -14.53 3.48 -31.51
N ASP A 19 -14.65 2.68 -32.56
CA ASP A 19 -15.10 1.28 -32.51
C ASP A 19 -13.93 0.32 -32.20
N MET A 20 -12.69 0.79 -32.27
CA MET A 20 -11.47 0.01 -31.95
C MET A 20 -10.94 0.22 -30.51
N ILE A 21 -11.56 1.12 -29.73
CA ILE A 21 -11.10 1.43 -28.34
C ILE A 21 -12.30 1.27 -27.38
N MET A 22 -12.88 0.10 -27.38
CA MET A 22 -13.63 -0.44 -26.26
C MET A 22 -13.02 -1.81 -25.95
N GLU A 23 -11.75 -1.85 -25.56
CA GLU A 23 -11.34 -2.87 -24.60
C GLU A 23 -12.21 -2.57 -23.38
N GLU A 24 -13.18 -3.43 -23.09
CA GLU A 24 -13.91 -3.41 -21.83
C GLU A 24 -12.84 -3.33 -20.75
N GLU A 25 -12.81 -2.22 -20.01
CA GLU A 25 -11.98 -2.06 -18.83
C GLU A 25 -12.34 -3.22 -17.90
N GLN A 26 -11.56 -4.29 -17.96
CA GLN A 26 -11.87 -5.54 -17.28
C GLN A 26 -11.78 -5.29 -15.79
N ASP A 27 -12.85 -5.54 -15.03
CA ASP A 27 -12.88 -5.42 -13.56
C ASP A 27 -11.63 -6.04 -12.95
N LYS A 28 -10.86 -5.27 -12.19
CA LYS A 28 -9.65 -5.79 -11.52
C LYS A 28 -10.00 -6.62 -10.28
N VAL A 29 -9.22 -7.64 -10.02
CA VAL A 29 -9.31 -8.46 -8.79
C VAL A 29 -8.25 -8.01 -7.81
N TRP A 30 -8.70 -7.48 -6.68
CA TRP A 30 -7.85 -6.97 -5.60
C TRP A 30 -7.76 -7.95 -4.44
N PHE A 31 -6.56 -8.12 -3.89
CA PHE A 31 -6.33 -8.76 -2.59
C PHE A 31 -5.83 -7.71 -1.61
N ILE A 32 -6.67 -7.30 -0.64
CA ILE A 32 -6.35 -6.20 0.28
C ILE A 32 -6.28 -6.70 1.72
N THR A 33 -5.20 -6.40 2.43
CA THR A 33 -5.04 -6.75 3.83
C THR A 33 -5.45 -5.62 4.78
N GLY A 34 -6.06 -5.97 5.94
CA GLY A 34 -6.42 -5.00 6.97
C GLY A 34 -7.60 -4.10 6.59
N THR A 35 -8.67 -4.68 6.04
CA THR A 35 -9.80 -3.95 5.44
C THR A 35 -10.92 -3.59 6.42
N SER A 36 -10.80 -3.93 7.71
CA SER A 36 -11.85 -3.67 8.69
C SER A 36 -12.08 -2.18 8.99
N ARG A 37 -11.08 -1.32 8.72
CA ARG A 37 -11.09 0.13 9.01
C ARG A 37 -10.00 0.91 8.27
N GLY A 38 -10.01 2.23 8.44
CA GLY A 38 -8.97 3.12 7.92
C GLY A 38 -8.83 3.06 6.40
N PHE A 39 -7.63 3.19 5.90
CA PHE A 39 -7.37 3.17 4.46
C PHE A 39 -7.79 1.87 3.78
N GLY A 40 -7.51 0.71 4.39
CA GLY A 40 -7.91 -0.58 3.81
C GLY A 40 -9.41 -0.67 3.58
N ARG A 41 -10.23 -0.14 4.50
CA ARG A 41 -11.68 -0.06 4.33
C ARG A 41 -12.06 0.90 3.21
N VAL A 42 -11.48 2.09 3.21
CA VAL A 42 -11.74 3.14 2.20
C VAL A 42 -11.44 2.62 0.79
N TRP A 43 -10.26 2.03 0.59
CA TRP A 43 -9.85 1.53 -0.73
C TRP A 43 -10.63 0.30 -1.16
N THR A 44 -11.02 -0.58 -0.23
CA THR A 44 -11.93 -1.70 -0.50
C THR A 44 -13.28 -1.20 -1.01
N GLU A 45 -13.90 -0.24 -0.30
CA GLU A 45 -15.19 0.31 -0.72
C GLU A 45 -15.08 1.07 -2.05
N ALA A 46 -14.00 1.77 -2.28
CA ALA A 46 -13.78 2.50 -3.52
C ALA A 46 -13.64 1.54 -4.71
N ALA A 47 -12.83 0.48 -4.59
CA ALA A 47 -12.67 -0.54 -5.62
C ALA A 47 -14.01 -1.24 -5.95
N LEU A 48 -14.77 -1.64 -4.92
CA LEU A 48 -16.10 -2.22 -5.11
C LEU A 48 -17.09 -1.27 -5.78
N LYS A 49 -17.07 0.02 -5.43
CA LYS A 49 -17.92 1.05 -6.07
C LYS A 49 -17.55 1.28 -7.53
N ARG A 50 -16.28 1.13 -7.90
CA ARG A 50 -15.80 1.22 -9.27
C ARG A 50 -16.24 0.03 -10.15
N GLY A 51 -16.64 -1.08 -9.53
CA GLY A 51 -17.03 -2.33 -10.22
C GLY A 51 -16.00 -3.45 -10.06
N ASP A 52 -14.84 -3.18 -9.47
CA ASP A 52 -13.77 -4.16 -9.24
C ASP A 52 -14.20 -5.23 -8.25
N LYS A 53 -13.56 -6.39 -8.31
CA LYS A 53 -13.71 -7.51 -7.37
C LYS A 53 -12.68 -7.41 -6.26
N VAL A 54 -13.07 -7.68 -5.01
CA VAL A 54 -12.16 -7.52 -3.87
C VAL A 54 -12.15 -8.75 -2.97
N VAL A 55 -10.96 -9.27 -2.69
CA VAL A 55 -10.71 -10.15 -1.56
C VAL A 55 -10.31 -9.27 -0.38
N ALA A 56 -11.23 -9.08 0.55
CA ALA A 56 -11.07 -8.24 1.72
C ALA A 56 -10.71 -9.09 2.94
N THR A 57 -9.55 -8.83 3.56
CA THR A 57 -9.11 -9.62 4.71
C THR A 57 -9.05 -8.82 6.01
N ALA A 58 -9.45 -9.44 7.10
CA ALA A 58 -9.40 -8.89 8.44
C ALA A 58 -9.21 -10.00 9.49
N ARG A 59 -8.66 -9.68 10.67
CA ARG A 59 -8.55 -10.65 11.79
C ARG A 59 -9.90 -11.03 12.39
N ASN A 60 -10.92 -10.21 12.19
CA ASN A 60 -12.31 -10.51 12.54
C ASN A 60 -13.17 -10.20 11.31
N VAL A 61 -13.58 -11.25 10.62
CA VAL A 61 -14.37 -11.14 9.37
C VAL A 61 -15.77 -10.55 9.59
N VAL A 62 -16.32 -10.62 10.80
CA VAL A 62 -17.63 -10.03 11.12
C VAL A 62 -17.66 -8.52 10.85
N THR A 63 -16.50 -7.84 10.98
CA THR A 63 -16.36 -6.42 10.67
C THR A 63 -16.53 -6.06 9.18
N LEU A 64 -16.64 -7.07 8.32
CA LEU A 64 -16.80 -6.93 6.87
C LEU A 64 -18.22 -7.35 6.40
N GLY A 65 -19.11 -7.73 7.35
CA GLY A 65 -20.43 -8.25 7.03
C GLY A 65 -21.28 -7.30 6.19
N ASP A 66 -21.28 -6.02 6.54
CA ASP A 66 -21.99 -4.97 5.81
C ASP A 66 -21.53 -4.79 4.35
N LEU A 67 -20.23 -5.02 4.09
CA LEU A 67 -19.71 -5.04 2.70
C LEU A 67 -20.19 -6.29 1.96
N LYS A 68 -20.14 -7.45 2.61
CA LYS A 68 -20.63 -8.69 1.98
C LYS A 68 -22.12 -8.61 1.66
N ASP A 69 -22.91 -8.07 2.57
CA ASP A 69 -24.36 -7.87 2.37
C ASP A 69 -24.65 -6.92 1.20
N LYS A 70 -23.84 -5.87 1.05
CA LYS A 70 -24.02 -4.84 0.03
C LYS A 70 -23.52 -5.26 -1.36
N TYR A 71 -22.40 -5.96 -1.45
CA TYR A 71 -21.70 -6.21 -2.72
C TYR A 71 -21.75 -7.68 -3.18
N GLY A 72 -22.34 -8.58 -2.38
CA GLY A 72 -22.60 -9.98 -2.78
C GLY A 72 -21.35 -10.70 -3.28
N ASP A 73 -21.41 -11.21 -4.51
CA ASP A 73 -20.33 -12.00 -5.11
C ASP A 73 -19.15 -11.17 -5.64
N GLN A 74 -19.27 -9.85 -5.64
CA GLN A 74 -18.17 -8.93 -5.97
C GLN A 74 -17.09 -8.90 -4.88
N ILE A 75 -17.40 -9.33 -3.65
CA ILE A 75 -16.47 -9.36 -2.53
C ILE A 75 -16.35 -10.76 -1.92
N LEU A 76 -15.12 -11.20 -1.70
CA LEU A 76 -14.78 -12.36 -0.87
C LEU A 76 -14.16 -11.86 0.44
N THR A 77 -14.83 -12.11 1.58
CA THR A 77 -14.35 -11.73 2.90
C THR A 77 -13.68 -12.91 3.59
N LEU A 78 -12.44 -12.75 4.06
CA LEU A 78 -11.65 -13.81 4.67
C LEU A 78 -11.07 -13.37 6.02
N GLU A 79 -11.09 -14.30 6.98
CA GLU A 79 -10.39 -14.10 8.26
C GLU A 79 -8.90 -14.43 8.07
N VAL A 80 -8.05 -13.40 8.25
CA VAL A 80 -6.60 -13.51 8.07
C VAL A 80 -5.87 -12.69 9.13
N ASP A 81 -5.02 -13.36 9.88
CA ASP A 81 -3.91 -12.73 10.58
C ASP A 81 -2.68 -12.82 9.67
N VAL A 82 -2.17 -11.69 9.22
CA VAL A 82 -1.01 -11.64 8.30
C VAL A 82 0.27 -12.20 8.94
N THR A 83 0.34 -12.27 10.28
CA THR A 83 1.46 -12.90 10.99
C THR A 83 1.46 -14.42 10.92
N ASN A 84 0.36 -15.02 10.46
CA ASN A 84 0.23 -16.45 10.26
C ASN A 84 0.37 -16.80 8.77
N PRO A 85 1.53 -17.30 8.32
CA PRO A 85 1.80 -17.57 6.90
C PRO A 85 0.85 -18.61 6.30
N GLU A 86 0.36 -19.57 7.10
CA GLU A 86 -0.56 -20.59 6.61
C GLU A 86 -1.97 -20.01 6.36
N GLN A 87 -2.47 -19.09 7.20
CA GLN A 87 -3.71 -18.39 6.94
C GLN A 87 -3.60 -17.53 5.69
N VAL A 88 -2.49 -16.82 5.51
CA VAL A 88 -2.24 -16.01 4.31
C VAL A 88 -2.24 -16.88 3.06
N ARG A 89 -1.50 -18.00 3.06
CA ARG A 89 -1.44 -18.93 1.93
C ARG A 89 -2.81 -19.48 1.55
N LYS A 90 -3.62 -19.90 2.54
CA LYS A 90 -4.98 -20.38 2.31
C LYS A 90 -5.90 -19.29 1.75
N ALA A 91 -5.79 -18.08 2.26
CA ALA A 91 -6.59 -16.95 1.79
C ALA A 91 -6.24 -16.57 0.33
N VAL A 92 -4.98 -16.57 -0.02
CA VAL A 92 -4.52 -16.31 -1.39
C VAL A 92 -5.01 -17.43 -2.34
N GLN A 93 -4.94 -18.70 -1.92
CA GLN A 93 -5.49 -19.78 -2.73
C GLN A 93 -7.00 -19.65 -2.90
N ALA A 94 -7.75 -19.38 -1.83
CA ALA A 94 -9.20 -19.16 -1.91
C ALA A 94 -9.56 -17.99 -2.82
N ALA A 95 -8.75 -16.93 -2.86
CA ALA A 95 -8.92 -15.79 -3.76
C ALA A 95 -8.83 -16.22 -5.23
N VAL A 96 -7.80 -17.02 -5.57
CA VAL A 96 -7.61 -17.53 -6.93
C VAL A 96 -8.70 -18.55 -7.31
N ASP A 97 -9.09 -19.42 -6.39
CA ASP A 97 -10.17 -20.40 -6.63
C ASP A 97 -11.52 -19.68 -6.89
N TYR A 98 -11.75 -18.52 -6.24
CA TYR A 98 -13.00 -17.80 -6.35
C TYR A 98 -13.07 -16.86 -7.55
N PHE A 99 -12.00 -16.08 -7.81
CA PHE A 99 -11.96 -15.08 -8.88
C PHE A 99 -11.11 -15.46 -10.11
N GLY A 100 -10.32 -16.54 -10.02
CA GLY A 100 -9.48 -17.04 -11.12
C GLY A 100 -8.13 -16.35 -11.28
N ARG A 101 -7.95 -15.15 -10.73
CA ARG A 101 -6.72 -14.33 -10.88
C ARG A 101 -6.57 -13.33 -9.74
N LEU A 102 -5.39 -12.68 -9.70
CA LEU A 102 -5.14 -11.50 -8.88
C LEU A 102 -4.50 -10.43 -9.76
N ASP A 103 -5.08 -9.24 -9.81
CA ASP A 103 -4.54 -8.11 -10.58
C ASP A 103 -3.79 -7.14 -9.66
N VAL A 104 -4.32 -6.89 -8.47
CA VAL A 104 -3.75 -5.98 -7.49
C VAL A 104 -3.61 -6.66 -6.12
N VAL A 105 -2.42 -6.64 -5.56
CA VAL A 105 -2.14 -7.10 -4.19
C VAL A 105 -1.80 -5.90 -3.34
N PHE A 106 -2.60 -5.60 -2.32
CA PHE A 106 -2.40 -4.44 -1.48
C PHE A 106 -2.06 -4.83 -0.03
N ASN A 107 -0.80 -4.76 0.31
CA ASN A 107 -0.31 -4.90 1.68
C ASN A 107 -0.60 -3.61 2.47
N ASN A 108 -1.70 -3.61 3.22
CA ASN A 108 -2.12 -2.45 4.00
C ASN A 108 -2.17 -2.74 5.51
N ALA A 109 -2.27 -3.99 5.95
CA ALA A 109 -2.30 -4.34 7.36
C ALA A 109 -1.07 -3.81 8.11
N GLY A 110 -1.31 -3.10 9.21
CA GLY A 110 -0.24 -2.53 10.03
C GLY A 110 -0.79 -1.67 11.16
N TYR A 111 0.07 -1.37 12.12
CA TYR A 111 -0.25 -0.47 13.24
C TYR A 111 0.98 0.29 13.72
N SER A 112 0.76 1.33 14.54
CA SER A 112 1.81 2.17 15.11
C SER A 112 2.07 1.80 16.58
N LEU A 113 3.35 1.77 16.96
CA LEU A 113 3.81 1.72 18.35
C LEU A 113 4.32 3.11 18.74
N ILE A 114 3.73 3.70 19.78
CA ILE A 114 4.10 5.00 20.33
C ILE A 114 4.79 4.82 21.67
N GLY A 115 5.98 5.33 21.79
CA GLY A 115 6.83 5.36 22.97
C GLY A 115 8.23 5.79 22.59
N THR A 116 8.99 6.29 23.55
CA THR A 116 10.42 6.54 23.35
C THR A 116 11.17 5.21 23.17
N VAL A 117 12.38 5.27 22.65
CA VAL A 117 13.21 4.06 22.44
C VAL A 117 13.39 3.27 23.74
N GLU A 118 13.47 3.95 24.88
CA GLU A 118 13.65 3.34 26.19
C GLU A 118 12.36 2.82 26.83
N GLU A 119 11.20 3.37 26.43
CA GLU A 119 9.88 2.96 26.96
C GLU A 119 9.31 1.72 26.26
N CYS A 120 9.56 1.57 24.95
CA CYS A 120 9.08 0.40 24.22
C CYS A 120 9.85 -0.86 24.57
N THR A 121 9.15 -1.89 25.00
CA THR A 121 9.75 -3.20 25.28
C THR A 121 10.13 -3.95 24.01
N PRO A 122 11.13 -4.84 24.05
CA PRO A 122 11.48 -5.68 22.91
C PRO A 122 10.31 -6.49 22.37
N ASP A 123 9.38 -6.94 23.21
CA ASP A 123 8.22 -7.74 22.78
C ASP A 123 7.17 -6.89 22.05
N GLU A 124 6.93 -5.65 22.50
CA GLU A 124 6.07 -4.71 21.78
C GLU A 124 6.65 -4.38 20.38
N VAL A 125 7.98 -4.19 20.32
CA VAL A 125 8.67 -3.95 19.05
C VAL A 125 8.57 -5.16 18.12
N ARG A 126 8.85 -6.39 18.62
CA ARG A 126 8.73 -7.62 17.84
C ARG A 126 7.32 -7.80 17.29
N ALA A 127 6.31 -7.64 18.14
CA ALA A 127 4.90 -7.79 17.72
C ALA A 127 4.51 -6.81 16.60
N MET A 128 5.01 -5.57 16.66
CA MET A 128 4.80 -4.59 15.59
C MET A 128 5.52 -5.00 14.29
N TYR A 129 6.77 -5.46 14.38
CA TYR A 129 7.53 -5.94 13.22
C TYR A 129 6.90 -7.19 12.60
N GLU A 130 6.41 -8.12 13.42
CA GLU A 130 5.67 -9.29 12.94
C GLU A 130 4.48 -8.87 12.06
N THR A 131 3.73 -7.86 12.47
CA THR A 131 2.60 -7.39 11.65
C THR A 131 3.06 -6.56 10.46
N ASN A 132 3.87 -5.51 10.68
CA ASN A 132 4.17 -4.51 9.67
C ASN A 132 5.14 -4.99 8.59
N ILE A 133 6.03 -5.92 8.93
CA ILE A 133 7.09 -6.42 8.05
C ILE A 133 6.87 -7.88 7.70
N ILE A 134 6.89 -8.78 8.68
CA ILE A 134 6.79 -10.23 8.39
C ILE A 134 5.43 -10.56 7.80
N GLY A 135 4.35 -9.92 8.30
CA GLY A 135 3.01 -10.06 7.71
C GLY A 135 2.96 -9.65 6.25
N ALA A 136 3.60 -8.53 5.88
CA ALA A 136 3.70 -8.11 4.48
C ALA A 136 4.54 -9.10 3.65
N VAL A 137 5.64 -9.61 4.19
CA VAL A 137 6.47 -10.64 3.53
C VAL A 137 5.67 -11.93 3.30
N ASN A 138 4.88 -12.39 4.27
CA ASN A 138 4.01 -13.56 4.11
C ASN A 138 3.04 -13.41 2.94
N VAL A 139 2.46 -12.20 2.77
CA VAL A 139 1.56 -11.91 1.63
C VAL A 139 2.34 -11.90 0.33
N LEU A 140 3.49 -11.23 0.26
CA LEU A 140 4.35 -11.21 -0.93
C LEU A 140 4.74 -12.62 -1.36
N GLN A 141 5.26 -13.44 -0.44
CA GLN A 141 5.69 -14.81 -0.73
C GLN A 141 4.54 -15.71 -1.19
N SER A 142 3.31 -15.44 -0.75
CA SER A 142 2.12 -16.19 -1.17
C SER A 142 1.57 -15.73 -2.52
N THR A 143 1.68 -14.46 -2.87
CA THR A 143 1.05 -13.88 -4.08
C THR A 143 2.01 -13.79 -5.27
N LEU A 144 3.30 -13.53 -5.06
CA LEU A 144 4.30 -13.41 -6.13
C LEU A 144 4.39 -14.63 -7.06
N PRO A 145 4.32 -15.89 -6.60
CA PRO A 145 4.30 -17.05 -7.49
C PRO A 145 3.12 -17.04 -8.46
N ILE A 146 1.96 -16.53 -8.03
CA ILE A 146 0.75 -16.41 -8.83
C ILE A 146 0.93 -15.32 -9.88
N LEU A 147 1.30 -14.10 -9.46
CA LEU A 147 1.51 -12.96 -10.35
C LEU A 147 2.61 -13.26 -11.39
N ARG A 148 3.70 -13.90 -10.98
CA ARG A 148 4.76 -14.33 -11.91
C ARG A 148 4.28 -15.36 -12.93
N LYS A 149 3.39 -16.30 -12.54
CA LYS A 149 2.78 -17.24 -13.47
C LYS A 149 1.80 -16.55 -14.44
N GLN A 150 1.09 -15.52 -13.96
CA GLN A 150 0.21 -14.71 -14.79
C GLN A 150 1.00 -13.86 -15.81
N GLY A 151 2.21 -13.42 -15.47
CA GLY A 151 3.02 -12.52 -16.30
C GLY A 151 2.61 -11.05 -16.17
N TYR A 152 1.78 -10.71 -15.18
CA TYR A 152 1.34 -9.35 -14.87
C TYR A 152 0.84 -9.28 -13.42
N GLY A 153 0.70 -8.04 -12.93
CA GLY A 153 0.09 -7.72 -11.65
C GLY A 153 0.68 -6.43 -11.06
N HIS A 154 0.02 -5.91 -10.03
CA HIS A 154 0.49 -4.72 -9.33
C HIS A 154 0.51 -4.97 -7.81
N VAL A 155 1.68 -4.86 -7.21
CA VAL A 155 1.88 -4.97 -5.76
C VAL A 155 1.92 -3.57 -5.16
N LEU A 156 0.94 -3.22 -4.34
CA LEU A 156 0.92 -1.99 -3.56
C LEU A 156 1.25 -2.28 -2.10
N GLY A 157 1.94 -1.34 -1.46
CA GLY A 157 2.26 -1.43 -0.05
C GLY A 157 2.07 -0.12 0.68
N THR A 158 1.35 -0.13 1.81
CA THR A 158 1.16 1.05 2.64
C THR A 158 2.37 1.28 3.55
N SER A 159 3.24 2.21 3.15
CA SER A 159 4.29 2.77 3.97
C SER A 159 3.78 4.00 4.75
N SER A 160 4.52 5.05 4.81
CA SER A 160 4.18 6.33 5.42
C SER A 160 5.22 7.38 5.01
N ALA A 161 4.89 8.67 5.10
CA ALA A 161 5.88 9.74 5.01
C ALA A 161 7.06 9.56 5.99
N VAL A 162 6.83 8.92 7.16
CA VAL A 162 7.91 8.59 8.11
C VAL A 162 8.78 7.40 7.68
N GLY A 163 8.56 6.82 6.51
CA GLY A 163 9.53 5.96 5.81
C GLY A 163 10.75 6.74 5.29
N HIS A 164 10.67 8.06 5.20
CA HIS A 164 11.77 8.95 4.77
C HIS A 164 12.49 9.66 5.91
N TYR A 165 11.84 9.79 7.08
CA TYR A 165 12.39 10.44 8.27
C TYR A 165 11.80 9.81 9.53
N SER A 166 12.35 10.15 10.68
CA SER A 166 11.80 9.70 11.97
C SER A 166 11.50 10.90 12.87
N LEU A 167 10.54 10.72 13.77
CA LEU A 167 10.17 11.68 14.79
C LEU A 167 10.32 11.04 16.18
N PRO A 168 10.51 11.83 17.23
CA PRO A 168 10.48 11.31 18.59
C PRO A 168 9.20 10.54 18.88
N VAL A 169 9.23 9.58 19.75
CA VAL A 169 8.17 8.68 20.24
C VAL A 169 7.58 7.70 19.20
N ILE A 170 7.98 7.79 17.95
CA ILE A 170 7.56 6.84 16.88
C ILE A 170 8.77 6.18 16.19
N GLY A 171 9.93 6.12 16.85
CA GLY A 171 11.17 5.60 16.26
C GLY A 171 11.04 4.18 15.73
N TYR A 172 10.45 3.28 16.49
CA TYR A 172 10.24 1.89 16.05
C TYR A 172 9.20 1.76 14.94
N TYR A 173 8.14 2.57 14.97
CA TYR A 173 7.20 2.62 13.85
C TYR A 173 7.86 3.12 12.57
N SER A 174 8.61 4.23 12.66
CA SER A 174 9.37 4.75 11.51
C SER A 174 10.35 3.70 10.98
N SER A 175 11.10 3.02 11.85
CA SER A 175 12.04 1.97 11.42
C SER A 175 11.35 0.81 10.72
N SER A 176 10.12 0.43 11.13
CA SER A 176 9.34 -0.57 10.41
C SER A 176 8.97 -0.10 9.00
N LYS A 177 8.65 1.19 8.83
CA LYS A 177 8.33 1.75 7.50
C LYS A 177 9.58 1.89 6.64
N TRP A 178 10.72 2.24 7.21
CA TRP A 178 12.02 2.24 6.49
C TRP A 178 12.39 0.84 5.99
N ALA A 179 12.23 -0.19 6.83
CA ALA A 179 12.45 -1.57 6.42
C ALA A 179 11.49 -1.99 5.28
N PHE A 180 10.23 -1.58 5.39
CA PHE A 180 9.21 -1.82 4.36
C PHE A 180 9.60 -1.18 3.02
N GLU A 181 10.02 0.11 3.03
CA GLU A 181 10.51 0.83 1.85
C GLU A 181 11.65 0.07 1.15
N ALA A 182 12.65 -0.36 1.92
CA ALA A 182 13.81 -1.07 1.38
C ALA A 182 13.43 -2.41 0.73
N ILE A 183 12.50 -3.16 1.34
CA ILE A 183 12.00 -4.44 0.79
C ILE A 183 11.29 -4.20 -0.54
N TYR A 184 10.41 -3.20 -0.61
CA TYR A 184 9.63 -2.91 -1.81
C TYR A 184 10.47 -2.30 -2.94
N GLU A 185 11.48 -1.50 -2.61
CA GLU A 185 12.45 -0.98 -3.59
C GLU A 185 13.29 -2.11 -4.22
N SER A 186 13.69 -3.11 -3.42
CA SER A 186 14.34 -4.31 -3.94
C SER A 186 13.39 -5.13 -4.80
N LEU A 187 12.19 -5.38 -4.28
CA LEU A 187 11.15 -6.17 -4.95
C LEU A 187 10.85 -5.64 -6.36
N GLN A 188 10.72 -4.32 -6.52
CA GLN A 188 10.44 -3.71 -7.82
C GLN A 188 11.46 -4.16 -8.89
N LYS A 189 12.75 -4.15 -8.55
CA LYS A 189 13.83 -4.57 -9.45
C LYS A 189 13.83 -6.08 -9.71
N GLU A 190 13.40 -6.87 -8.73
CA GLU A 190 13.36 -8.34 -8.80
C GLU A 190 12.22 -8.84 -9.69
N VAL A 191 11.09 -8.11 -9.77
CA VAL A 191 9.87 -8.59 -10.44
C VAL A 191 9.55 -7.88 -11.74
N GLU A 192 10.28 -6.82 -12.11
CA GLU A 192 10.08 -6.04 -13.33
C GLU A 192 10.07 -6.93 -14.58
N ALA A 193 11.01 -7.88 -14.69
CA ALA A 193 11.09 -8.81 -15.81
C ALA A 193 9.89 -9.76 -15.93
N PHE A 194 9.04 -9.84 -14.91
CA PHE A 194 7.83 -10.66 -14.92
C PHE A 194 6.56 -9.86 -15.25
N GLY A 195 6.69 -8.59 -15.64
CA GLY A 195 5.51 -7.71 -15.90
C GLY A 195 4.76 -7.32 -14.63
N ILE A 196 5.40 -7.38 -13.46
CA ILE A 196 4.79 -7.03 -12.17
C ILE A 196 5.25 -5.64 -11.77
N HIS A 197 4.29 -4.74 -11.54
CA HIS A 197 4.53 -3.41 -10.99
C HIS A 197 4.58 -3.43 -9.45
N VAL A 198 5.31 -2.49 -8.89
CA VAL A 198 5.38 -2.29 -7.43
C VAL A 198 5.23 -0.81 -7.13
N THR A 199 4.31 -0.45 -6.23
CA THR A 199 4.15 0.93 -5.75
C THR A 199 4.03 0.99 -4.24
N ILE A 200 4.82 1.84 -3.63
CA ILE A 200 4.78 2.17 -2.22
C ILE A 200 3.88 3.39 -2.04
N ILE A 201 2.83 3.23 -1.25
CA ILE A 201 1.93 4.33 -0.89
C ILE A 201 2.41 4.94 0.42
N GLU A 202 2.70 6.23 0.41
CA GLU A 202 3.35 6.97 1.49
C GLU A 202 2.44 8.06 2.07
N PRO A 203 1.42 7.70 2.88
CA PRO A 203 0.53 8.68 3.46
C PRO A 203 1.22 9.55 4.50
N GLY A 204 0.90 10.85 4.49
CA GLY A 204 1.11 11.73 5.62
C GLY A 204 0.05 11.57 6.70
N ALA A 205 -0.35 12.67 7.34
CA ALA A 205 -1.40 12.66 8.34
C ALA A 205 -2.80 12.66 7.68
N TYR A 206 -3.60 11.66 8.00
CA TYR A 206 -4.99 11.54 7.53
C TYR A 206 -5.95 11.27 8.70
N ALA A 207 -7.21 11.69 8.55
CA ALA A 207 -8.27 11.45 9.51
C ALA A 207 -8.81 10.02 9.40
N THR A 208 -7.97 9.04 9.68
CA THR A 208 -8.30 7.62 9.75
C THR A 208 -8.39 7.15 11.20
N GLU A 209 -8.94 5.97 11.42
CA GLU A 209 -8.89 5.30 12.73
C GLU A 209 -7.47 4.81 13.12
N PHE A 210 -6.45 5.09 12.31
CA PHE A 210 -5.06 4.68 12.59
C PHE A 210 -4.50 5.26 13.89
N GLY A 211 -5.04 6.41 14.35
CA GLY A 211 -4.73 6.99 15.67
C GLY A 211 -5.66 6.53 16.81
N SER A 212 -6.59 5.61 16.56
CA SER A 212 -7.50 5.07 17.56
C SER A 212 -6.87 3.94 18.39
N LYS A 213 -7.46 3.62 19.54
CA LYS A 213 -7.02 2.51 20.41
C LYS A 213 -6.84 1.16 19.70
N ASN A 214 -7.45 0.99 18.55
CA ASN A 214 -7.44 -0.27 17.81
C ASN A 214 -6.29 -0.35 16.77
N SER A 215 -5.63 0.76 16.45
CA SER A 215 -4.51 0.83 15.49
C SER A 215 -3.28 1.53 16.07
N LEU A 216 -3.34 1.84 17.36
CA LEU A 216 -2.28 2.52 18.11
C LEU A 216 -1.94 1.66 19.33
N CYS A 217 -0.71 1.17 19.39
CA CYS A 217 -0.15 0.58 20.58
C CYS A 217 0.68 1.65 21.30
N ILE A 218 0.43 1.88 22.57
CA ILE A 218 1.23 2.80 23.40
C ILE A 218 2.10 1.93 24.30
N ALA A 219 3.39 2.23 24.38
CA ALA A 219 4.34 1.54 25.24
C ALA A 219 3.83 1.41 26.68
N GLY A 220 3.90 0.22 27.23
CA GLY A 220 3.40 -0.06 28.59
C GLY A 220 4.25 0.58 29.68
N LYS A 221 5.57 0.70 29.46
CA LYS A 221 6.49 1.38 30.37
C LYS A 221 6.39 2.89 30.23
N LYS A 222 6.43 3.62 31.34
CA LYS A 222 6.47 5.08 31.37
C LYS A 222 7.71 5.55 32.11
N ILE A 223 8.38 6.56 31.53
CA ILE A 223 9.57 7.18 32.11
C ILE A 223 9.30 8.68 32.19
N GLU A 224 9.20 9.20 33.42
CA GLU A 224 8.85 10.60 33.71
C GLU A 224 9.78 11.61 33.02
N ALA A 225 11.07 11.27 32.89
CA ALA A 225 12.05 12.11 32.21
C ALA A 225 11.65 12.50 30.76
N TYR A 226 10.78 11.73 30.10
CA TYR A 226 10.29 12.00 28.76
C TYR A 226 8.93 12.68 28.71
N ASP A 227 8.27 12.95 29.84
CA ASP A 227 6.89 13.47 29.83
C ASP A 227 6.79 14.82 29.12
N LYS A 228 7.72 15.75 29.41
CA LYS A 228 7.76 17.05 28.70
C LYS A 228 7.90 16.91 27.18
N LEU A 229 8.72 15.97 26.70
CA LEU A 229 8.86 15.68 25.26
C LEU A 229 7.55 15.14 24.68
N LYS A 230 6.93 14.19 25.38
CA LYS A 230 5.65 13.57 24.96
C LYS A 230 4.53 14.60 24.88
N ASP A 231 4.46 15.53 25.84
CA ASP A 231 3.49 16.61 25.84
C ASP A 231 3.65 17.53 24.61
N ILE A 232 4.88 17.95 24.31
CA ILE A 232 5.18 18.76 23.11
C ILE A 232 4.75 18.01 21.84
N ILE A 233 5.11 16.74 21.70
CA ILE A 233 4.75 15.92 20.55
C ILE A 233 3.23 15.77 20.45
N SER A 234 2.53 15.52 21.57
CA SER A 234 1.08 15.39 21.61
C SER A 234 0.37 16.67 21.15
N VAL A 235 0.86 17.83 21.58
CA VAL A 235 0.32 19.13 21.13
C VAL A 235 0.51 19.31 19.63
N ASN A 236 1.72 19.03 19.10
CA ASN A 236 2.01 19.16 17.68
C ASN A 236 1.18 18.18 16.83
N MET A 237 1.01 16.94 17.27
CA MET A 237 0.18 15.95 16.57
C MET A 237 -1.30 16.33 16.54
N LYS A 238 -1.82 16.97 17.59
CA LYS A 238 -3.21 17.48 17.63
C LYS A 238 -3.42 18.67 16.72
N ALA A 239 -2.41 19.54 16.59
CA ALA A 239 -2.44 20.73 15.73
C ALA A 239 -2.24 20.40 14.24
N MET A 240 -1.81 19.18 13.91
CA MET A 240 -1.55 18.77 12.53
C MET A 240 -2.85 18.68 11.73
N GLU A 241 -2.90 19.35 10.58
CA GLU A 241 -4.00 19.19 9.62
C GLU A 241 -4.02 17.76 9.08
N ARG A 242 -5.20 17.16 9.04
CA ARG A 242 -5.39 15.79 8.59
C ARG A 242 -6.18 15.76 7.29
N GLY A 243 -5.64 15.07 6.29
CA GLY A 243 -6.32 14.83 5.02
C GLY A 243 -7.57 13.95 5.18
N ASN A 244 -8.49 14.08 4.22
CA ASN A 244 -9.64 13.19 4.10
C ASN A 244 -9.19 11.86 3.48
N PRO A 245 -9.31 10.70 4.15
CA PRO A 245 -8.88 9.42 3.61
C PRO A 245 -9.65 9.02 2.33
N ASN A 246 -10.91 9.42 2.19
CA ASN A 246 -11.69 9.11 0.98
C ASN A 246 -11.12 9.78 -0.28
N ALA A 247 -10.46 10.92 -0.14
CA ALA A 247 -9.84 11.62 -1.26
C ALA A 247 -8.61 10.88 -1.83
N THR A 248 -8.10 9.84 -1.14
CA THR A 248 -6.96 9.06 -1.61
C THR A 248 -7.30 8.05 -2.67
N SER A 249 -8.58 7.67 -2.80
CA SER A 249 -9.02 6.59 -3.70
C SER A 249 -8.69 6.88 -5.17
N GLU A 250 -8.92 8.11 -5.62
CA GLU A 250 -8.59 8.53 -6.98
C GLU A 250 -7.08 8.42 -7.27
N ALA A 251 -6.25 8.79 -6.30
CA ALA A 251 -4.80 8.66 -6.44
C ALA A 251 -4.35 7.19 -6.50
N ILE A 252 -5.00 6.29 -5.75
CA ILE A 252 -4.74 4.84 -5.82
C ILE A 252 -5.15 4.31 -7.20
N PHE A 253 -6.31 4.70 -7.71
CA PHE A 253 -6.76 4.27 -9.04
C PHE A 253 -5.84 4.79 -10.14
N ALA A 254 -5.44 6.06 -10.08
CA ALA A 254 -4.49 6.64 -11.04
C ALA A 254 -3.17 5.85 -11.11
N VAL A 255 -2.68 5.33 -9.98
CA VAL A 255 -1.48 4.49 -9.95
C VAL A 255 -1.75 3.08 -10.49
N VAL A 256 -2.89 2.48 -10.11
CA VAL A 256 -3.22 1.10 -10.52
C VAL A 256 -3.54 1.01 -12.01
N ASP A 257 -4.05 2.10 -12.59
CA ASP A 257 -4.45 2.15 -14.00
C ASP A 257 -3.33 2.75 -14.90
N ALA A 258 -2.23 3.23 -14.30
CA ALA A 258 -1.10 3.75 -15.06
C ALA A 258 -0.34 2.63 -15.79
N GLU A 259 0.02 2.87 -17.04
CA GLU A 259 0.90 1.97 -17.82
C GLU A 259 2.30 1.87 -17.19
N HIS A 260 2.81 2.99 -16.65
CA HIS A 260 4.10 3.08 -15.98
C HIS A 260 3.93 3.71 -14.59
N PRO A 261 3.44 2.94 -13.59
CA PRO A 261 3.23 3.48 -12.25
C PRO A 261 4.55 3.82 -11.56
N PRO A 262 4.57 4.87 -10.72
CA PRO A 262 5.75 5.21 -9.93
C PRO A 262 6.00 4.17 -8.84
N LEU A 263 7.27 3.96 -8.48
CA LEU A 263 7.62 3.15 -7.30
C LEU A 263 7.07 3.75 -6.00
N ARG A 264 6.98 5.09 -5.90
CA ARG A 264 6.52 5.80 -4.70
C ARG A 264 5.44 6.80 -5.02
N LEU A 265 4.37 6.78 -4.23
CA LEU A 265 3.29 7.75 -4.27
C LEU A 265 3.13 8.41 -2.91
N LEU A 266 3.63 9.63 -2.79
CA LEU A 266 3.50 10.43 -1.57
C LEU A 266 2.11 11.06 -1.51
N LEU A 267 1.32 10.73 -0.47
CA LEU A 267 -0.02 11.24 -0.28
C LEU A 267 -0.07 12.34 0.79
N GLY A 268 -0.79 13.40 0.48
CA GLY A 268 -1.08 14.50 1.41
C GLY A 268 -0.22 15.74 1.18
N LYS A 269 -0.81 16.89 1.53
CA LYS A 269 -0.18 18.20 1.38
C LYS A 269 0.98 18.38 2.37
N GLY A 270 2.02 19.08 1.96
CA GLY A 270 3.13 19.50 2.83
C GLY A 270 4.17 18.42 3.14
N ASN A 271 3.95 17.15 2.75
CA ASN A 271 4.93 16.09 2.98
C ASN A 271 6.18 16.26 2.13
N LEU A 272 6.02 16.54 0.83
CA LEU A 272 7.16 16.68 -0.09
C LEU A 272 8.15 17.77 0.35
N PRO A 273 7.75 19.02 0.64
CA PRO A 273 8.70 20.06 1.08
C PRO A 273 9.44 19.69 2.39
N TYR A 274 8.78 18.96 3.28
CA TYR A 274 9.43 18.49 4.52
C TYR A 274 10.47 17.41 4.23
N ILE A 275 10.15 16.46 3.39
CA ILE A 275 11.07 15.39 2.98
C ILE A 275 12.27 15.99 2.23
N GLU A 276 12.06 16.90 1.28
CA GLU A 276 13.13 17.61 0.56
C GLU A 276 14.11 18.27 1.54
N LYS A 277 13.59 18.99 2.54
CA LYS A 277 14.42 19.61 3.58
C LYS A 277 15.25 18.58 4.35
N VAL A 278 14.66 17.45 4.73
CA VAL A 278 15.38 16.37 5.46
C VAL A 278 16.48 15.77 4.61
N TYR A 279 16.21 15.50 3.32
CA TYR A 279 17.22 14.95 2.41
C TYR A 279 18.34 15.96 2.13
N GLN A 280 18.00 17.24 1.95
CA GLN A 280 19.00 18.29 1.78
C GLN A 280 19.93 18.37 2.99
N GLN A 281 19.41 18.34 4.22
CA GLN A 281 20.22 18.34 5.44
C GLN A 281 21.15 17.11 5.51
N ARG A 282 20.67 15.93 5.12
CA ARG A 282 21.51 14.72 5.07
C ARG A 282 22.64 14.87 4.07
N LEU A 283 22.35 15.37 2.86
CA LEU A 283 23.34 15.58 1.82
C LEU A 283 24.41 16.58 2.27
N GLU A 284 24.04 17.67 2.94
CA GLU A 284 24.96 18.65 3.50
C GLU A 284 25.90 18.01 4.53
N ILE A 285 25.36 17.20 5.44
CA ILE A 285 26.17 16.47 6.44
C ILE A 285 27.15 15.51 5.74
N TRP A 286 26.70 14.71 4.80
CA TRP A 286 27.56 13.75 4.09
C TRP A 286 28.68 14.46 3.32
N LYS A 287 28.38 15.55 2.62
CA LYS A 287 29.39 16.37 1.93
C LYS A 287 30.41 16.99 2.89
N ALA A 288 29.94 17.45 4.06
CA ALA A 288 30.85 18.02 5.07
C ALA A 288 31.83 16.99 5.64
N TRP A 289 31.50 15.70 5.61
CA TRP A 289 32.32 14.60 6.13
C TRP A 289 32.95 13.72 5.04
N GLU A 290 32.81 14.08 3.77
CA GLU A 290 33.23 13.30 2.61
C GLU A 290 34.73 12.96 2.65
N SER A 291 35.61 13.95 2.91
CA SER A 291 37.06 13.73 2.98
C SER A 291 37.49 12.74 4.09
N ILE A 292 36.78 12.76 5.23
CA ILE A 292 37.04 11.80 6.32
C ILE A 292 36.55 10.41 5.91
N SER A 293 35.38 10.33 5.28
CA SER A 293 34.82 9.07 4.79
C SER A 293 35.73 8.42 3.73
N GLU A 294 36.24 9.19 2.81
CA GLU A 294 37.17 8.71 1.78
C GLU A 294 38.51 8.27 2.36
N SER A 295 39.00 8.91 3.41
CA SER A 295 40.24 8.51 4.10
C SER A 295 40.15 7.17 4.83
N ALA A 296 38.94 6.61 4.98
CA ALA A 296 38.68 5.32 5.61
C ALA A 296 38.72 4.12 4.65
N GLN A 297 39.10 4.33 3.39
CA GLN A 297 39.19 3.32 2.34
C GLN A 297 40.55 2.63 2.29
#